data_c4cbab546901bc4134d697f240a604e3
#
_entry.id   c4cbab546901bc4134d697f240a604e3
#
_cell.length_a   1.000
_cell.length_b   1.000
_cell.length_c   1.000
_cell.angle_alpha   90.00
_cell.angle_beta   90.00
_cell.angle_gamma   90.00
#
_symmetry.space_group_name_H-M   'P 1'
#
loop_
_entity.id
_entity.type
_entity.pdbx_description
1 polymer ?
#
loop_
_entity_poly.entity_id
_entity_poly.type
_entity_poly.pdbx_seq_one_letter_code
_entity_poly.pdbx_strand_id
1 'polypeptide(L)'
;MIKGLFVTGTGTDVGKTYVSARIVKALKSQYKVGYYKAALSGAVVENDVLIPGDLEVVKQYASLPNESCKVSFVYEEAFAPHLAAKKTNTPVDLNTIKADLTDLENKHDFVVIEGSGGIICPLRDDKLIMLSDVMLLANYPLIIVTSSGLGSINGAVLTAQYAKQLNLNVLGFIMNNFDSNN
;
A
#
# COMPACT_ATOMS: atom_id res chain seq x y z
N MET A 1 -14.01 -12.37 11.74
CA MET A 1 -14.30 -11.45 10.61
C MET A 1 -12.97 -10.90 10.07
N ILE A 2 -12.84 -10.78 8.76
CA ILE A 2 -11.67 -10.15 8.12
C ILE A 2 -11.77 -8.64 8.43
N LYS A 3 -10.74 -8.09 9.10
CA LYS A 3 -10.71 -6.67 9.50
C LYS A 3 -10.07 -5.74 8.47
N GLY A 4 -9.55 -6.29 7.38
CA GLY A 4 -8.88 -5.47 6.39
C GLY A 4 -8.44 -6.23 5.14
N LEU A 5 -7.85 -5.49 4.22
CA LEU A 5 -7.34 -5.97 2.95
C LEU A 5 -6.00 -5.30 2.66
N PHE A 6 -5.04 -6.05 2.15
CA PHE A 6 -3.78 -5.51 1.69
C PHE A 6 -3.74 -5.47 0.15
N VAL A 7 -3.57 -4.29 -0.42
CA VAL A 7 -3.41 -4.07 -1.86
C VAL A 7 -1.93 -3.96 -2.18
N THR A 8 -1.37 -5.00 -2.78
CA THR A 8 0.01 -5.00 -3.30
C THR A 8 0.00 -4.97 -4.83
N GLY A 9 1.15 -4.93 -5.45
CA GLY A 9 1.23 -4.93 -6.91
C GLY A 9 2.47 -5.64 -7.43
N THR A 10 2.50 -5.87 -8.73
CA THR A 10 3.66 -6.45 -9.43
C THR A 10 4.82 -5.46 -9.60
N GLY A 11 4.60 -4.19 -9.27
CA GLY A 11 5.60 -3.12 -9.37
C GLY A 11 5.04 -1.75 -9.04
N THR A 12 5.81 -0.71 -9.39
CA THR A 12 5.38 0.69 -9.34
C THR A 12 4.48 0.97 -10.56
N ASP A 13 3.59 1.95 -10.45
CA ASP A 13 2.70 2.47 -11.52
C ASP A 13 1.73 1.46 -12.16
N VAL A 14 1.53 0.30 -11.52
CA VAL A 14 0.49 -0.67 -11.94
C VAL A 14 -0.93 -0.25 -11.56
N GLY A 15 -1.08 0.87 -10.81
CA GLY A 15 -2.36 1.45 -10.42
C GLY A 15 -2.89 0.99 -9.06
N LYS A 16 -2.01 0.65 -8.11
CA LYS A 16 -2.42 0.29 -6.74
C LYS A 16 -3.32 1.35 -6.12
N THR A 17 -2.92 2.61 -6.18
CA THR A 17 -3.67 3.75 -5.60
C THR A 17 -5.06 3.91 -6.21
N TYR A 18 -5.16 3.75 -7.54
CA TYR A 18 -6.45 3.76 -8.22
C TYR A 18 -7.37 2.63 -7.76
N VAL A 19 -6.83 1.42 -7.65
CA VAL A 19 -7.57 0.24 -7.17
C VAL A 19 -7.96 0.40 -5.70
N SER A 20 -7.03 0.84 -4.84
CA SER A 20 -7.27 1.12 -3.43
C SER A 20 -8.41 2.12 -3.25
N ALA A 21 -8.40 3.22 -4.01
CA ALA A 21 -9.44 4.25 -3.96
C ALA A 21 -10.83 3.69 -4.29
N ARG A 22 -10.93 2.82 -5.31
CA ARG A 22 -12.18 2.16 -5.69
C ARG A 22 -12.67 1.16 -4.65
N ILE A 23 -11.76 0.36 -4.09
CA ILE A 23 -12.09 -0.59 -3.02
C ILE A 23 -12.62 0.17 -1.79
N VAL A 24 -11.89 1.19 -1.35
CA VAL A 24 -12.31 2.03 -0.21
C VAL A 24 -13.70 2.63 -0.45
N LYS A 25 -13.92 3.21 -1.63
CA LYS A 25 -15.21 3.80 -1.98
C LYS A 25 -16.36 2.78 -1.96
N ALA A 26 -16.11 1.58 -2.47
CA ALA A 26 -17.11 0.51 -2.49
C ALA A 26 -17.44 0.02 -1.06
N LEU A 27 -16.42 -0.16 -0.22
CA LEU A 27 -16.58 -0.66 1.14
C LEU A 27 -17.22 0.39 2.07
N LYS A 28 -17.02 1.68 1.82
CA LYS A 28 -17.54 2.78 2.64
C LYS A 28 -19.07 2.78 2.76
N SER A 29 -19.79 2.17 1.84
CA SER A 29 -21.24 2.03 1.92
C SER A 29 -21.71 1.08 3.03
N GLN A 30 -20.84 0.21 3.52
CA GLN A 30 -21.16 -0.84 4.48
C GLN A 30 -20.32 -0.79 5.77
N TYR A 31 -19.14 -0.15 5.71
CA TYR A 31 -18.17 -0.12 6.79
C TYR A 31 -17.64 1.29 7.04
N LYS A 32 -17.22 1.57 8.25
CA LYS A 32 -16.34 2.68 8.55
C LYS A 32 -14.92 2.28 8.14
N VAL A 33 -14.46 2.78 6.98
CA VAL A 33 -13.21 2.33 6.33
C VAL A 33 -12.06 3.27 6.66
N GLY A 34 -10.92 2.69 7.09
CA GLY A 34 -9.63 3.36 7.17
C GLY A 34 -8.76 3.03 5.95
N TYR A 35 -7.90 3.98 5.56
CA TYR A 35 -6.86 3.78 4.55
C TYR A 35 -5.49 3.98 5.16
N TYR A 36 -4.60 3.03 4.90
CA TYR A 36 -3.24 3.02 5.46
C TYR A 36 -2.17 2.76 4.41
N LYS A 37 -1.03 3.44 4.55
CA LYS A 37 0.19 3.15 3.80
C LYS A 37 1.40 3.23 4.73
N ALA A 38 2.25 2.19 4.75
CA ALA A 38 3.39 2.15 5.68
C ALA A 38 4.48 3.18 5.34
N ALA A 39 4.81 3.30 4.07
CA ALA A 39 5.80 4.25 3.57
C ALA A 39 5.40 4.79 2.20
N LEU A 40 5.65 6.07 1.95
CA LEU A 40 5.43 6.74 0.68
C LEU A 40 6.65 7.60 0.34
N SER A 41 7.15 7.46 -0.88
CA SER A 41 8.19 8.28 -1.47
C SER A 41 7.62 9.10 -2.63
N GLY A 42 8.18 10.27 -2.90
CA GLY A 42 7.69 11.19 -3.93
C GLY A 42 6.52 12.05 -3.47
N ALA A 43 6.51 12.42 -2.19
CA ALA A 43 5.54 13.39 -1.67
C ALA A 43 5.82 14.80 -2.23
N VAL A 44 4.76 15.56 -2.47
CA VAL A 44 4.89 16.97 -2.89
C VAL A 44 5.05 17.84 -1.65
N VAL A 45 5.92 18.85 -1.72
CA VAL A 45 6.06 19.85 -0.65
C VAL A 45 5.12 21.01 -0.92
N GLU A 46 4.20 21.28 0.00
CA GLU A 46 3.32 22.44 -0.03
C GLU A 46 3.37 23.16 1.32
N ASN A 47 3.78 24.43 1.32
CA ASN A 47 3.93 25.24 2.56
C ASN A 47 4.76 24.52 3.65
N ASP A 48 5.91 23.96 3.27
CA ASP A 48 6.82 23.20 4.14
C ASP A 48 6.21 21.91 4.74
N VAL A 49 5.10 21.43 4.19
CA VAL A 49 4.46 20.17 4.59
C VAL A 49 4.55 19.16 3.46
N LEU A 50 4.92 17.91 3.80
CA LEU A 50 4.92 16.79 2.86
C LEU A 50 3.49 16.30 2.64
N ILE A 51 3.02 16.39 1.40
CA ILE A 51 1.69 15.93 0.99
C ILE A 51 1.83 14.55 0.33
N PRO A 52 1.33 13.48 0.95
CA PRO A 52 1.40 12.13 0.42
C PRO A 52 0.37 11.93 -0.70
N GLY A 53 0.80 12.03 -1.95
CA GLY A 53 -0.08 12.03 -3.13
C GLY A 53 -1.04 10.86 -3.20
N ASP A 54 -0.58 9.63 -2.94
CA ASP A 54 -1.44 8.44 -2.94
C ASP A 54 -2.58 8.54 -1.91
N LEU A 55 -2.26 9.04 -0.70
CA LEU A 55 -3.27 9.23 0.34
C LEU A 55 -4.30 10.27 -0.08
N GLU A 56 -3.86 11.40 -0.64
CA GLU A 56 -4.76 12.46 -1.09
C GLU A 56 -5.69 11.97 -2.21
N VAL A 57 -5.18 11.19 -3.16
CA VAL A 57 -6.01 10.57 -4.22
C VAL A 57 -7.09 9.67 -3.62
N VAL A 58 -6.74 8.76 -2.72
CA VAL A 58 -7.72 7.86 -2.09
C VAL A 58 -8.72 8.64 -1.24
N LYS A 59 -8.23 9.58 -0.44
CA LYS A 59 -9.05 10.43 0.43
C LYS A 59 -10.09 11.22 -0.36
N GLN A 60 -9.67 11.90 -1.42
CA GLN A 60 -10.55 12.69 -2.26
C GLN A 60 -11.56 11.81 -3.02
N TYR A 61 -11.08 10.74 -3.68
CA TYR A 61 -11.93 9.86 -4.48
C TYR A 61 -13.02 9.17 -3.65
N ALA A 62 -12.67 8.68 -2.47
CA ALA A 62 -13.60 8.01 -1.57
C ALA A 62 -14.30 8.97 -0.59
N SER A 63 -13.97 10.27 -0.59
CA SER A 63 -14.46 11.27 0.36
C SER A 63 -14.26 10.79 1.80
N LEU A 64 -13.04 10.40 2.15
CA LEU A 64 -12.68 10.00 3.52
C LEU A 64 -12.32 11.24 4.35
N PRO A 65 -12.64 11.27 5.65
CA PRO A 65 -12.13 12.27 6.55
C PRO A 65 -10.63 12.04 6.86
N ASN A 66 -9.92 13.09 7.25
CA ASN A 66 -8.47 13.02 7.48
C ASN A 66 -8.08 11.93 8.50
N GLU A 67 -8.86 11.80 9.57
CA GLU A 67 -8.64 10.81 10.63
C GLU A 67 -8.80 9.35 10.20
N SER A 68 -9.35 9.11 9.01
CA SER A 68 -9.48 7.78 8.41
C SER A 68 -8.32 7.42 7.49
N CYS A 69 -7.35 8.31 7.33
CA CYS A 69 -6.22 8.13 6.43
C CYS A 69 -4.89 8.29 7.18
N LYS A 70 -3.94 7.38 6.99
CA LYS A 70 -2.63 7.45 7.65
C LYS A 70 -1.52 6.95 6.73
N VAL A 71 -0.41 7.68 6.70
CA VAL A 71 0.89 7.23 6.20
C VAL A 71 1.89 7.37 7.34
N SER A 72 2.63 6.29 7.67
CA SER A 72 3.59 6.33 8.78
C SER A 72 4.87 7.04 8.42
N PHE A 73 5.40 6.80 7.21
CA PHE A 73 6.67 7.38 6.75
C PHE A 73 6.46 8.04 5.39
N VAL A 74 6.71 9.34 5.32
CA VAL A 74 6.54 10.15 4.11
C VAL A 74 7.88 10.76 3.73
N TYR A 75 8.29 10.60 2.47
CA TYR A 75 9.54 11.11 1.92
C TYR A 75 9.29 11.94 0.69
N GLU A 76 9.98 13.08 0.58
CA GLU A 76 9.90 13.98 -0.57
C GLU A 76 10.43 13.33 -1.85
N GLU A 77 11.62 12.74 -1.76
CA GLU A 77 12.26 12.18 -2.94
C GLU A 77 11.62 10.89 -3.44
N ALA A 78 11.43 10.79 -4.75
CA ALA A 78 10.82 9.64 -5.43
C ALA A 78 11.83 8.48 -5.60
N PHE A 79 12.48 8.07 -4.51
CA PHE A 79 13.36 6.91 -4.47
C PHE A 79 12.66 5.69 -3.87
N ALA A 80 13.31 4.53 -3.97
CA ALA A 80 12.88 3.38 -3.18
C ALA A 80 12.87 3.75 -1.68
N PRO A 81 11.86 3.33 -0.90
CA PRO A 81 11.65 3.82 0.47
C PRO A 81 12.89 3.72 1.37
N HIS A 82 13.67 2.63 1.28
CA HIS A 82 14.90 2.48 2.08
C HIS A 82 15.96 3.53 1.75
N LEU A 83 16.07 3.96 0.49
CA LEU A 83 17.02 5.01 0.07
C LEU A 83 16.55 6.39 0.53
N ALA A 84 15.26 6.68 0.39
CA ALA A 84 14.67 7.93 0.86
C ALA A 84 14.81 8.06 2.38
N ALA A 85 14.50 6.99 3.12
CA ALA A 85 14.68 6.89 4.56
C ALA A 85 16.11 7.15 5.02
N LYS A 86 17.09 6.59 4.30
CA LYS A 86 18.52 6.78 4.59
C LYS A 86 18.95 8.23 4.35
N LYS A 87 18.52 8.86 3.25
CA LYS A 87 18.87 10.26 2.94
C LYS A 87 18.30 11.25 3.97
N THR A 88 17.10 11.01 4.44
CA THR A 88 16.42 11.87 5.41
C THR A 88 16.76 11.54 6.87
N ASN A 89 17.54 10.47 7.11
CA ASN A 89 17.80 9.92 8.44
C ASN A 89 16.51 9.61 9.24
N THR A 90 15.45 9.20 8.52
CA THR A 90 14.15 8.84 9.10
C THR A 90 13.84 7.38 8.75
N PRO A 91 14.50 6.42 9.40
CA PRO A 91 14.37 5.01 9.05
C PRO A 91 13.00 4.46 9.38
N VAL A 92 12.47 3.60 8.51
CA VAL A 92 11.23 2.88 8.76
C VAL A 92 11.37 1.99 10.01
N ASP A 93 10.33 1.97 10.86
CA ASP A 93 10.26 1.16 12.06
C ASP A 93 8.93 0.40 12.16
N LEU A 94 9.02 -0.93 12.38
CA LEU A 94 7.84 -1.79 12.43
C LEU A 94 6.96 -1.51 13.67
N ASN A 95 7.52 -1.03 14.77
CA ASN A 95 6.72 -0.68 15.94
C ASN A 95 5.84 0.54 15.68
N THR A 96 6.37 1.54 14.97
CA THR A 96 5.60 2.71 14.53
C THR A 96 4.48 2.27 13.59
N ILE A 97 4.79 1.43 12.59
CA ILE A 97 3.79 0.88 11.66
C ILE A 97 2.68 0.13 12.42
N LYS A 98 3.07 -0.72 13.38
CA LYS A 98 2.14 -1.48 14.20
C LYS A 98 1.23 -0.58 15.03
N ALA A 99 1.79 0.45 15.66
CA ALA A 99 1.04 1.40 16.48
C ALA A 99 0.01 2.18 15.64
N ASP A 100 0.45 2.72 14.50
CA ASP A 100 -0.40 3.47 13.58
C ASP A 100 -1.53 2.60 12.98
N LEU A 101 -1.22 1.35 12.59
CA LEU A 101 -2.20 0.42 12.09
C LEU A 101 -3.21 0.03 13.17
N THR A 102 -2.75 -0.25 14.38
CA THR A 102 -3.62 -0.58 15.53
C THR A 102 -4.56 0.58 15.88
N ASP A 103 -4.07 1.83 15.82
CA ASP A 103 -4.91 3.01 16.05
C ASP A 103 -6.03 3.13 15.00
N LEU A 104 -5.71 2.87 13.72
CA LEU A 104 -6.72 2.83 12.66
C LEU A 104 -7.72 1.69 12.85
N GLU A 105 -7.25 0.49 13.19
CA GLU A 105 -8.09 -0.70 13.43
C GLU A 105 -9.08 -0.49 14.60
N ASN A 106 -8.67 0.26 15.61
CA ASN A 106 -9.53 0.57 16.75
C ASN A 106 -10.63 1.59 16.43
N LYS A 107 -10.43 2.38 15.38
CA LYS A 107 -11.34 3.46 14.98
C LYS A 107 -12.23 3.10 13.79
N HIS A 108 -11.94 2.00 13.09
CA HIS A 108 -12.59 1.61 11.84
C HIS A 108 -12.99 0.14 11.85
N ASP A 109 -14.05 -0.18 11.10
CA ASP A 109 -14.55 -1.55 10.96
C ASP A 109 -13.69 -2.36 9.98
N PHE A 110 -13.09 -1.66 9.01
CA PHE A 110 -12.27 -2.25 7.94
C PHE A 110 -11.13 -1.33 7.55
N VAL A 111 -9.92 -1.86 7.38
CA VAL A 111 -8.75 -1.08 6.94
C VAL A 111 -8.24 -1.60 5.60
N VAL A 112 -8.06 -0.70 4.64
CA VAL A 112 -7.38 -0.99 3.37
C VAL A 112 -5.94 -0.50 3.47
N ILE A 113 -4.99 -1.43 3.37
CA ILE A 113 -3.55 -1.13 3.36
C ILE A 113 -3.07 -1.14 1.92
N GLU A 114 -2.33 -0.10 1.51
CA GLU A 114 -1.67 -0.06 0.22
C GLU A 114 -0.15 -0.22 0.38
N GLY A 115 0.42 -1.14 -0.39
CA GLY A 115 1.86 -1.37 -0.43
C GLY A 115 2.61 -0.34 -1.30
N SER A 116 3.92 -0.21 -1.06
CA SER A 116 4.84 0.62 -1.84
C SER A 116 5.59 -0.24 -2.85
N GLY A 117 5.60 0.14 -4.12
CA GLY A 117 6.28 -0.64 -5.18
C GLY A 117 5.66 -2.03 -5.40
N GLY A 118 6.50 -3.04 -5.60
CA GLY A 118 6.11 -4.44 -5.69
C GLY A 118 6.19 -5.17 -4.34
N ILE A 119 5.84 -6.46 -4.33
CA ILE A 119 5.83 -7.27 -3.09
C ILE A 119 7.24 -7.38 -2.46
N ILE A 120 8.29 -7.42 -3.27
CA ILE A 120 9.68 -7.37 -2.84
C ILE A 120 10.14 -5.92 -2.89
N CYS A 121 9.84 -5.16 -1.84
CA CYS A 121 10.22 -3.77 -1.72
C CYS A 121 10.92 -3.56 -0.38
N PRO A 122 12.22 -3.19 -0.37
CA PRO A 122 12.92 -2.86 0.87
C PRO A 122 12.44 -1.50 1.39
N LEU A 123 12.06 -1.47 2.66
CA LEU A 123 11.65 -0.27 3.38
C LEU A 123 12.79 0.30 4.23
N ARG A 124 13.72 -0.58 4.65
CA ARG A 124 14.89 -0.23 5.45
C ARG A 124 16.02 -1.22 5.18
N ASP A 125 17.25 -0.76 5.02
CA ASP A 125 18.41 -1.58 4.68
C ASP A 125 19.23 -2.08 5.89
N ASP A 126 19.50 -1.24 6.89
CA ASP A 126 20.33 -1.59 8.06
C ASP A 126 19.73 -2.72 8.94
N LYS A 127 18.42 -2.84 8.99
CA LYS A 127 17.67 -3.90 9.70
C LYS A 127 16.88 -4.81 8.76
N LEU A 128 17.07 -4.66 7.45
CA LEU A 128 16.40 -5.42 6.40
C LEU A 128 14.87 -5.54 6.62
N ILE A 129 14.19 -4.40 6.74
CA ILE A 129 12.72 -4.39 6.79
C ILE A 129 12.19 -4.34 5.36
N MET A 130 11.37 -5.32 5.01
CA MET A 130 10.72 -5.45 3.70
C MET A 130 9.23 -5.10 3.79
N LEU A 131 8.62 -4.78 2.66
CA LEU A 131 7.16 -4.60 2.58
C LEU A 131 6.42 -5.88 3.02
N SER A 132 6.99 -7.05 2.75
CA SER A 132 6.44 -8.33 3.21
C SER A 132 6.37 -8.47 4.72
N ASP A 133 7.26 -7.80 5.48
CA ASP A 133 7.18 -7.81 6.94
C ASP A 133 5.95 -7.03 7.43
N VAL A 134 5.59 -5.95 6.72
CA VAL A 134 4.34 -5.22 6.97
C VAL A 134 3.11 -6.06 6.63
N MET A 135 3.17 -6.85 5.55
CA MET A 135 2.09 -7.77 5.19
C MET A 135 1.89 -8.86 6.26
N LEU A 136 2.99 -9.44 6.74
CA LEU A 136 2.97 -10.44 7.81
C LEU A 136 2.46 -9.85 9.14
N LEU A 137 2.89 -8.64 9.45
CA LEU A 137 2.46 -7.92 10.65
C LEU A 137 0.95 -7.62 10.62
N ALA A 138 0.42 -7.15 9.49
CA ALA A 138 -0.99 -6.85 9.31
C ALA A 138 -1.84 -8.12 9.25
N ASN A 139 -1.29 -9.20 8.72
CA ASN A 139 -1.95 -10.50 8.54
C ASN A 139 -3.32 -10.39 7.84
N TYR A 140 -3.41 -9.50 6.85
CA TYR A 140 -4.59 -9.32 6.02
C TYR A 140 -4.48 -10.13 4.72
N PRO A 141 -5.61 -10.55 4.15
CA PRO A 141 -5.61 -11.12 2.81
C PRO A 141 -5.13 -10.10 1.78
N LEU A 142 -4.50 -10.60 0.70
CA LEU A 142 -3.87 -9.78 -0.33
C LEU A 142 -4.73 -9.76 -1.61
N ILE A 143 -4.78 -8.58 -2.24
CA ILE A 143 -5.08 -8.43 -3.67
C ILE A 143 -3.80 -7.97 -4.37
N ILE A 144 -3.49 -8.61 -5.49
CA ILE A 144 -2.34 -8.27 -6.33
C ILE A 144 -2.82 -7.46 -7.53
N VAL A 145 -2.39 -6.20 -7.62
CA VAL A 145 -2.66 -5.34 -8.78
C VAL A 145 -1.55 -5.54 -9.81
N THR A 146 -1.93 -5.78 -11.06
CA THR A 146 -1.02 -5.91 -12.19
C THR A 146 -1.57 -5.17 -13.40
N SER A 147 -0.72 -4.79 -14.37
CA SER A 147 -1.23 -4.31 -15.64
C SER A 147 -1.77 -5.47 -16.48
N SER A 148 -2.62 -5.16 -17.45
CA SER A 148 -3.14 -6.15 -18.42
C SER A 148 -2.27 -6.25 -19.68
N GLY A 149 -1.22 -5.42 -19.81
CA GLY A 149 -0.36 -5.37 -20.99
C GLY A 149 0.62 -6.52 -21.14
N LEU A 150 1.30 -6.57 -22.27
CA LEU A 150 2.35 -7.54 -22.60
C LEU A 150 3.44 -7.55 -21.50
N GLY A 151 3.85 -8.75 -21.07
CA GLY A 151 4.86 -8.96 -20.03
C GLY A 151 4.32 -9.01 -18.59
N SER A 152 3.05 -8.72 -18.36
CA SER A 152 2.44 -8.70 -17.01
C SER A 152 2.36 -10.10 -16.35
N ILE A 153 2.25 -11.17 -17.14
CA ILE A 153 2.12 -12.56 -16.65
C ILE A 153 3.29 -12.93 -15.75
N ASN A 154 4.52 -12.65 -16.18
CA ASN A 154 5.72 -12.97 -15.39
C ASN A 154 5.70 -12.30 -14.02
N GLY A 155 5.44 -10.99 -13.97
CA GLY A 155 5.33 -10.24 -12.71
C GLY A 155 4.20 -10.75 -11.80
N ALA A 156 3.04 -11.07 -12.39
CA ALA A 156 1.90 -11.60 -11.65
C ALA A 156 2.23 -12.95 -11.01
N VAL A 157 2.77 -13.90 -11.79
CA VAL A 157 3.12 -15.24 -11.30
C VAL A 157 4.21 -15.18 -10.22
N LEU A 158 5.29 -14.41 -10.44
CA LEU A 158 6.38 -14.29 -9.46
C LEU A 158 5.87 -13.65 -8.15
N THR A 159 5.04 -12.61 -8.24
CA THR A 159 4.45 -11.97 -7.05
C THR A 159 3.59 -12.94 -6.26
N ALA A 160 2.74 -13.73 -6.95
CA ALA A 160 1.89 -14.71 -6.28
C ALA A 160 2.71 -15.86 -5.67
N GLN A 161 3.74 -16.35 -6.35
CA GLN A 161 4.62 -17.39 -5.83
C GLN A 161 5.38 -16.92 -4.59
N TYR A 162 5.89 -15.70 -4.60
CA TYR A 162 6.56 -15.13 -3.44
C TYR A 162 5.58 -14.96 -2.25
N ALA A 163 4.38 -14.45 -2.50
CA ALA A 163 3.34 -14.36 -1.46
C ALA A 163 3.02 -15.76 -0.87
N LYS A 164 2.90 -16.78 -1.72
CA LYS A 164 2.66 -18.17 -1.29
C LYS A 164 3.81 -18.72 -0.44
N GLN A 165 5.07 -18.45 -0.80
CA GLN A 165 6.24 -18.85 0.01
C GLN A 165 6.22 -18.26 1.41
N LEU A 166 5.66 -17.06 1.56
CA LEU A 166 5.49 -16.39 2.86
C LEU A 166 4.18 -16.77 3.57
N ASN A 167 3.42 -17.74 3.05
CA ASN A 167 2.10 -18.14 3.55
C ASN A 167 1.09 -16.99 3.64
N LEU A 168 1.22 -15.99 2.77
CA LEU A 168 0.26 -14.89 2.68
C LEU A 168 -0.99 -15.35 1.93
N ASN A 169 -2.16 -14.95 2.41
CA ASN A 169 -3.44 -15.32 1.81
C ASN A 169 -3.77 -14.42 0.61
N VAL A 170 -3.56 -14.90 -0.61
CA VAL A 170 -3.87 -14.17 -1.84
C VAL A 170 -5.30 -14.46 -2.27
N LEU A 171 -6.16 -13.45 -2.28
CA LEU A 171 -7.55 -13.55 -2.74
C LEU A 171 -7.66 -13.60 -4.27
N GLY A 172 -6.75 -12.91 -4.97
CA GLY A 172 -6.76 -12.85 -6.42
C GLY A 172 -5.99 -11.67 -6.99
N PHE A 173 -6.25 -11.41 -8.28
CA PHE A 173 -5.63 -10.33 -9.03
C PHE A 173 -6.66 -9.30 -9.49
N ILE A 174 -6.22 -8.04 -9.58
CA ILE A 174 -6.93 -7.01 -10.35
C ILE A 174 -6.02 -6.59 -11.49
N MET A 175 -6.46 -6.87 -12.71
CA MET A 175 -5.80 -6.42 -13.93
C MET A 175 -6.26 -5.00 -14.22
N ASN A 176 -5.35 -4.05 -14.07
CA ASN A 176 -5.59 -2.64 -14.36
C ASN A 176 -5.11 -2.28 -15.77
N ASN A 177 -5.53 -1.14 -16.28
CA ASN A 177 -5.20 -0.66 -17.63
C ASN A 177 -5.62 -1.66 -18.73
N PHE A 178 -6.78 -2.31 -18.53
CA PHE A 178 -7.32 -3.20 -19.56
C PHE A 178 -7.72 -2.42 -20.80
N ASP A 179 -7.22 -2.87 -21.95
CA ASP A 179 -7.60 -2.38 -23.26
C ASP A 179 -8.37 -3.49 -23.99
N SER A 180 -9.63 -3.20 -24.32
CA SER A 180 -10.48 -4.15 -25.04
C SER A 180 -10.02 -4.44 -26.48
N ASN A 181 -9.05 -3.69 -26.99
CA ASN A 181 -8.47 -3.87 -28.32
C ASN A 181 -7.20 -4.72 -28.35
N ASN A 182 -6.75 -5.22 -27.19
CA ASN A 182 -5.59 -6.10 -27.03
C ASN A 182 -6.00 -7.53 -26.72
#